data_0266db0dca0e5c99d738566baaf8e093
#
_entry.id   0266db0dca0e5c99d738566baaf8e093
#
_cell.length_a   1.000
_cell.length_b   1.000
_cell.length_c   1.000
_cell.angle_alpha   90.00
_cell.angle_beta   90.00
_cell.angle_gamma   90.00
#
_symmetry.space_group_name_H-M   'P 1'
#
loop_
_entity.id
_entity.type
_entity.pdbx_description
1 polymer ?
#
loop_
_entity_poly.entity_id
_entity_poly.type
_entity_poly.pdbx_seq_one_letter_code
_entity_poly.pdbx_strand_id
1 'polypeptide(L)'
;MWDLDSFKATGKANFKASYWPFVGVSLLLGILTGAFYVDTPEITYHVENLNIDSVEQFYYTVEPFLNLLAPAALLSGLGGIALHLLVTNPFEVGTNRFFLESTTFHKADVGRIGMGFSVNYGNVVLTQFLKNLFIFLWSLLFLVPGIVRAFGYFAVPYILAENPNLDHDRALTLSREMTMGYKGDLFILEFSFLGWYLLNCLTLGILGIFYVNPYLYGTRAEAYRFLRAKAFENGITNPMELPGMGTL
;
A
#
# COMPACT_ATOMS: atom_id res chain seq x y z
N MET A 1 5.35 -23.70 9.05
CA MET A 1 5.02 -22.88 10.22
C MET A 1 5.33 -21.43 9.89
N TRP A 2 4.54 -20.45 10.35
CA TRP A 2 4.86 -19.03 10.19
C TRP A 2 6.15 -18.70 10.95
N ASP A 3 7.11 -18.07 10.28
CA ASP A 3 8.41 -17.74 10.87
C ASP A 3 8.81 -16.31 10.46
N LEU A 4 8.47 -15.36 11.32
CA LEU A 4 8.72 -13.94 11.12
C LEU A 4 10.21 -13.60 11.01
N ASP A 5 11.05 -14.28 11.79
CA ASP A 5 12.49 -14.02 11.79
C ASP A 5 13.13 -14.47 10.48
N SER A 6 12.68 -15.60 9.94
CA SER A 6 13.08 -16.07 8.61
C SER A 6 12.67 -15.07 7.52
N PHE A 7 11.42 -14.57 7.53
CA PHE A 7 10.96 -13.60 6.54
C PHE A 7 11.77 -12.30 6.59
N LYS A 8 12.06 -11.81 7.79
CA LYS A 8 12.91 -10.64 7.99
C LYS A 8 14.34 -10.88 7.53
N ALA A 9 14.91 -12.02 7.87
CA ALA A 9 16.27 -12.36 7.46
C ALA A 9 16.40 -12.45 5.94
N THR A 10 15.48 -13.16 5.28
CA THR A 10 15.44 -13.32 3.82
C THR A 10 15.14 -11.99 3.12
N GLY A 11 14.14 -11.24 3.57
CA GLY A 11 13.81 -9.92 3.03
C GLY A 11 14.99 -8.94 3.14
N LYS A 12 15.72 -8.96 4.27
CA LYS A 12 16.93 -8.16 4.46
C LYS A 12 18.10 -8.62 3.58
N ALA A 13 18.25 -9.93 3.36
CA ALA A 13 19.29 -10.46 2.48
C ALA A 13 19.03 -10.04 1.02
N ASN A 14 17.80 -10.19 0.53
CA ASN A 14 17.39 -9.77 -0.81
C ASN A 14 17.55 -8.26 -1.00
N PHE A 15 17.14 -7.47 -0.02
CA PHE A 15 17.35 -6.02 -0.02
C PHE A 15 18.85 -5.65 -0.15
N LYS A 16 19.73 -6.28 0.64
CA LYS A 16 21.17 -6.04 0.56
C LYS A 16 21.76 -6.45 -0.79
N ALA A 17 21.31 -7.56 -1.36
CA ALA A 17 21.77 -8.06 -2.66
C ALA A 17 21.39 -7.13 -3.83
N SER A 18 20.26 -6.44 -3.73
CA SER A 18 19.74 -5.53 -4.76
C SER A 18 19.43 -4.15 -4.19
N TYR A 19 20.36 -3.58 -3.40
CA TYR A 19 20.13 -2.38 -2.60
C TYR A 19 19.54 -1.21 -3.40
N TRP A 20 20.23 -0.74 -4.45
CA TRP A 20 19.79 0.43 -5.19
C TRP A 20 18.46 0.24 -5.93
N PRO A 21 18.19 -0.88 -6.63
CA PRO A 21 16.87 -1.16 -7.17
C PRO A 21 15.76 -1.15 -6.13
N PHE A 22 15.97 -1.76 -4.95
CA PHE A 22 14.99 -1.76 -3.86
C PHE A 22 14.70 -0.36 -3.33
N VAL A 23 15.74 0.45 -3.10
CA VAL A 23 15.61 1.84 -2.67
C VAL A 23 14.86 2.67 -3.73
N GLY A 24 15.25 2.57 -4.98
CA GLY A 24 14.63 3.32 -6.08
C GLY A 24 13.14 3.01 -6.24
N VAL A 25 12.77 1.72 -6.23
CA VAL A 25 11.37 1.28 -6.36
C VAL A 25 10.54 1.70 -5.15
N SER A 26 11.08 1.54 -3.93
CA SER A 26 10.40 1.97 -2.70
C SER A 26 10.21 3.48 -2.64
N LEU A 27 11.20 4.25 -3.11
CA LEU A 27 11.13 5.71 -3.19
C LEU A 27 10.03 6.15 -4.16
N LEU A 28 9.99 5.57 -5.36
CA LEU A 28 8.96 5.87 -6.36
C LEU A 28 7.56 5.57 -5.83
N LEU A 29 7.38 4.42 -5.19
CA LEU A 29 6.10 4.07 -4.56
C LEU A 29 5.75 5.05 -3.44
N GLY A 30 6.71 5.41 -2.58
CA GLY A 30 6.53 6.38 -1.51
C GLY A 30 6.10 7.77 -2.01
N ILE A 31 6.68 8.25 -3.10
CA ILE A 31 6.29 9.52 -3.75
C ILE A 31 4.83 9.42 -4.25
N LEU A 32 4.49 8.35 -4.95
CA LEU A 32 3.15 8.17 -5.53
C LEU A 32 2.06 7.93 -4.47
N THR A 33 2.39 7.27 -3.37
CA THR A 33 1.44 7.05 -2.26
C THR A 33 1.31 8.25 -1.33
N GLY A 34 2.10 9.30 -1.55
CA GLY A 34 2.11 10.47 -0.67
C GLY A 34 2.78 10.22 0.69
N ALA A 35 3.58 9.15 0.83
CA ALA A 35 4.28 8.83 2.08
C ALA A 35 5.29 9.90 2.51
N PHE A 36 5.62 10.84 1.61
CA PHE A 36 6.45 12.03 1.87
C PHE A 36 5.62 13.31 1.96
N TYR A 37 4.31 13.21 2.23
CA TYR A 37 3.52 14.39 2.53
C TYR A 37 4.10 15.03 3.80
N VAL A 38 4.78 16.15 3.61
CA VAL A 38 5.14 17.02 4.73
C VAL A 38 3.84 17.73 5.10
N ASP A 39 3.28 17.38 6.25
CA ASP A 39 2.22 18.17 6.85
C ASP A 39 2.73 19.62 6.92
N THR A 40 2.13 20.47 6.11
CA THR A 40 2.30 21.91 6.36
C THR A 40 1.74 22.14 7.75
N PRO A 41 2.51 22.75 8.68
CA PRO A 41 2.00 23.00 10.00
C PRO A 41 0.68 23.74 9.89
N GLU A 42 -0.40 23.14 10.40
CA GLU A 42 -1.64 23.90 10.59
C GLU A 42 -1.27 25.12 11.43
N ILE A 43 -1.35 26.28 10.82
CA ILE A 43 -1.24 27.54 11.55
C ILE A 43 -2.54 27.64 12.35
N THR A 44 -2.54 27.02 13.53
CA THR A 44 -3.62 27.15 14.48
C THR A 44 -3.53 28.59 15.01
N TYR A 45 -4.33 29.49 14.44
CA TYR A 45 -4.52 30.81 15.02
C TYR A 45 -5.27 30.57 16.34
N HIS A 46 -4.60 30.81 17.46
CA HIS A 46 -5.25 30.94 18.76
C HIS A 46 -6.13 32.20 18.72
N VAL A 47 -7.41 31.99 18.47
CA VAL A 47 -8.42 33.04 18.51
C VAL A 47 -8.90 33.16 19.97
N GLU A 48 -8.01 33.61 20.86
CA GLU A 48 -8.39 34.07 22.20
C GLU A 48 -8.84 35.52 22.08
N ASN A 49 -10.12 35.76 22.36
CA ASN A 49 -10.78 37.09 22.47
C ASN A 49 -11.23 37.75 21.15
N LEU A 50 -11.84 37.04 20.22
CA LEU A 50 -12.61 37.70 19.17
C LEU A 50 -14.01 38.08 19.70
N ASN A 51 -14.32 39.39 19.62
CA ASN A 51 -15.69 39.86 19.82
C ASN A 51 -16.57 39.28 18.68
N ILE A 52 -17.85 38.92 18.98
CA ILE A 52 -18.74 38.27 18.00
C ILE A 52 -18.87 39.10 16.72
N ASP A 53 -18.89 40.43 16.83
CA ASP A 53 -18.94 41.33 15.68
C ASP A 53 -17.68 41.21 14.75
N SER A 54 -16.52 40.93 15.30
CA SER A 54 -15.28 40.72 14.54
C SER A 54 -15.24 39.37 13.83
N VAL A 55 -15.89 38.34 14.36
CA VAL A 55 -16.01 37.02 13.72
C VAL A 55 -16.93 37.11 12.50
N GLU A 56 -18.07 37.81 12.64
CA GLU A 56 -19.00 37.98 11.55
C GLU A 56 -18.40 38.82 10.40
N GLN A 57 -17.71 39.90 10.74
CA GLN A 57 -16.99 40.72 9.78
C GLN A 57 -15.84 39.99 9.11
N PHE A 58 -15.11 39.15 9.86
CA PHE A 58 -14.07 38.27 9.32
C PHE A 58 -14.68 37.25 8.34
N TYR A 59 -15.81 36.62 8.68
CA TYR A 59 -16.53 35.69 7.79
C TYR A 59 -16.89 36.34 6.45
N TYR A 60 -17.53 37.51 6.46
CA TYR A 60 -17.86 38.23 5.22
C TYR A 60 -16.63 38.66 4.40
N THR A 61 -15.50 38.86 5.06
CA THR A 61 -14.26 39.19 4.37
C THR A 61 -13.62 38.00 3.68
N VAL A 62 -13.70 36.81 4.31
CA VAL A 62 -13.06 35.59 3.77
C VAL A 62 -13.99 34.73 2.92
N GLU A 63 -15.31 34.89 3.04
CA GLU A 63 -16.31 34.12 2.28
C GLU A 63 -16.08 34.15 0.75
N PRO A 64 -15.78 35.30 0.11
CA PRO A 64 -15.48 35.32 -1.32
C PRO A 64 -14.25 34.50 -1.71
N PHE A 65 -13.23 34.47 -0.83
CA PHE A 65 -12.04 33.64 -1.03
C PHE A 65 -12.32 32.16 -0.82
N LEU A 66 -13.14 31.81 0.18
CA LEU A 66 -13.56 30.44 0.40
C LEU A 66 -14.40 29.94 -0.79
N ASN A 67 -15.32 30.74 -1.31
CA ASN A 67 -16.12 30.39 -2.47
C ASN A 67 -15.29 30.25 -3.76
N LEU A 68 -14.17 30.96 -3.87
CA LEU A 68 -13.21 30.81 -4.96
C LEU A 68 -12.32 29.55 -4.79
N LEU A 69 -11.88 29.26 -3.56
CA LEU A 69 -10.97 28.17 -3.27
C LEU A 69 -11.67 26.81 -3.15
N ALA A 70 -12.94 26.77 -2.73
CA ALA A 70 -13.68 25.53 -2.55
C ALA A 70 -13.74 24.66 -3.83
N PRO A 71 -14.05 25.20 -5.04
CA PRO A 71 -14.01 24.41 -6.27
C PRO A 71 -12.61 23.88 -6.60
N ALA A 72 -11.57 24.68 -6.35
CA ALA A 72 -10.17 24.27 -6.57
C ALA A 72 -9.76 23.14 -5.61
N ALA A 73 -10.15 23.23 -4.34
CA ALA A 73 -9.93 22.19 -3.34
C ALA A 73 -10.68 20.89 -3.68
N LEU A 74 -11.94 21.01 -4.15
CA LEU A 74 -12.71 19.84 -4.61
C LEU A 74 -12.07 19.19 -5.85
N LEU A 75 -11.64 19.99 -6.82
CA LEU A 75 -10.99 19.49 -8.03
C LEU A 75 -9.64 18.83 -7.70
N SER A 76 -8.86 19.40 -6.78
CA SER A 76 -7.60 18.77 -6.34
C SER A 76 -7.85 17.47 -5.58
N GLY A 77 -8.87 17.41 -4.73
CA GLY A 77 -9.28 16.20 -4.03
C GLY A 77 -9.74 15.09 -4.99
N LEU A 78 -10.60 15.41 -5.94
CA LEU A 78 -11.04 14.46 -6.98
C LEU A 78 -9.87 14.02 -7.87
N GLY A 79 -8.99 14.97 -8.25
CA GLY A 79 -7.78 14.67 -9.00
C GLY A 79 -6.83 13.74 -8.23
N GLY A 80 -6.67 13.96 -6.93
CA GLY A 80 -5.89 13.09 -6.05
C GLY A 80 -6.47 11.68 -5.95
N ILE A 81 -7.79 11.55 -5.80
CA ILE A 81 -8.48 10.26 -5.80
C ILE A 81 -8.29 9.55 -7.15
N ALA A 82 -8.48 10.27 -8.26
CA ALA A 82 -8.28 9.71 -9.60
C ALA A 82 -6.84 9.25 -9.81
N LEU A 83 -5.86 10.06 -9.41
CA LEU A 83 -4.43 9.70 -9.46
C LEU A 83 -4.14 8.44 -8.63
N HIS A 84 -4.67 8.37 -7.42
CA HIS A 84 -4.50 7.20 -6.56
C HIS A 84 -5.08 5.94 -7.18
N LEU A 85 -6.31 6.01 -7.69
CA LEU A 85 -7.00 4.86 -8.29
C LEU A 85 -6.35 4.42 -9.60
N LEU A 86 -6.02 5.37 -10.48
CA LEU A 86 -5.60 5.08 -11.85
C LEU A 86 -4.08 4.93 -11.99
N VAL A 87 -3.29 5.49 -11.10
CA VAL A 87 -1.82 5.45 -11.20
C VAL A 87 -1.20 4.72 -10.02
N THR A 88 -1.49 5.14 -8.79
CA THR A 88 -0.83 4.58 -7.61
C THR A 88 -1.16 3.10 -7.39
N ASN A 89 -2.42 2.71 -7.54
CA ASN A 89 -2.84 1.32 -7.35
C ASN A 89 -2.20 0.35 -8.36
N PRO A 90 -2.22 0.59 -9.69
CA PRO A 90 -1.49 -0.25 -10.64
C PRO A 90 0.02 -0.26 -10.42
N PHE A 91 0.58 0.88 -10.02
CA PHE A 91 1.99 0.97 -9.69
C PHE A 91 2.37 0.11 -8.47
N GLU A 92 1.51 0.05 -7.44
CA GLU A 92 1.65 -0.85 -6.29
C GLU A 92 1.74 -2.32 -6.73
N VAL A 93 0.89 -2.75 -7.67
CA VAL A 93 0.90 -4.12 -8.22
C VAL A 93 2.23 -4.41 -8.93
N GLY A 94 2.70 -3.50 -9.79
CA GLY A 94 3.98 -3.64 -10.46
C GLY A 94 5.17 -3.65 -9.49
N THR A 95 5.10 -2.85 -8.43
CA THR A 95 6.10 -2.84 -7.36
C THR A 95 6.13 -4.17 -6.61
N ASN A 96 4.97 -4.73 -6.28
CA ASN A 96 4.89 -6.04 -5.63
C ASN A 96 5.44 -7.15 -6.55
N ARG A 97 5.22 -7.05 -7.86
CA ARG A 97 5.85 -7.95 -8.85
C ARG A 97 7.37 -7.87 -8.78
N PHE A 98 7.93 -6.67 -8.78
CA PHE A 98 9.37 -6.45 -8.65
C PHE A 98 9.93 -7.12 -7.39
N PHE A 99 9.31 -6.91 -6.22
CA PHE A 99 9.77 -7.51 -4.97
C PHE A 99 9.66 -9.05 -4.99
N LEU A 100 8.56 -9.60 -5.52
CA LEU A 100 8.39 -11.05 -5.64
C LEU A 100 9.42 -11.69 -6.56
N GLU A 101 9.68 -11.11 -7.72
CA GLU A 101 10.70 -11.62 -8.64
C GLU A 101 12.10 -11.53 -8.03
N SER A 102 12.40 -10.43 -7.34
CA SER A 102 13.68 -10.25 -6.65
C SER A 102 13.92 -11.31 -5.58
N THR A 103 12.87 -11.67 -4.82
CA THR A 103 12.97 -12.71 -3.78
C THR A 103 13.02 -14.12 -4.37
N THR A 104 12.47 -14.33 -5.56
CA THR A 104 12.42 -15.65 -6.21
C THR A 104 13.68 -15.94 -7.03
N PHE A 105 14.14 -14.98 -7.81
CA PHE A 105 15.24 -15.15 -8.77
C PHE A 105 16.55 -14.49 -8.35
N HIS A 106 16.57 -13.81 -7.20
CA HIS A 106 17.70 -13.00 -6.72
C HIS A 106 18.19 -11.96 -7.74
N LYS A 107 17.31 -11.55 -8.65
CA LYS A 107 17.57 -10.57 -9.70
C LYS A 107 16.43 -9.56 -9.73
N ALA A 108 16.76 -8.29 -9.56
CA ALA A 108 15.83 -7.19 -9.56
C ALA A 108 15.75 -6.56 -10.96
N ASP A 109 14.61 -6.72 -11.64
CA ASP A 109 14.30 -6.05 -12.90
C ASP A 109 13.34 -4.89 -12.63
N VAL A 110 13.84 -3.66 -12.65
CA VAL A 110 13.05 -2.45 -12.41
C VAL A 110 11.97 -2.25 -13.48
N GLY A 111 12.13 -2.78 -14.68
CA GLY A 111 11.13 -2.70 -15.75
C GLY A 111 9.79 -3.35 -15.40
N ARG A 112 9.78 -4.27 -14.44
CA ARG A 112 8.57 -4.96 -13.97
C ARG A 112 7.58 -4.05 -13.24
N ILE A 113 8.00 -2.88 -12.78
CA ILE A 113 7.13 -1.89 -12.12
C ILE A 113 5.97 -1.45 -13.04
N GLY A 114 6.22 -1.38 -14.36
CA GLY A 114 5.22 -1.01 -15.35
C GLY A 114 4.14 -2.08 -15.61
N MET A 115 4.28 -3.29 -15.10
CA MET A 115 3.38 -4.41 -15.39
C MET A 115 1.91 -4.12 -15.04
N GLY A 116 1.64 -3.44 -13.93
CA GLY A 116 0.28 -3.08 -13.54
C GLY A 116 -0.46 -2.18 -14.53
N PHE A 117 0.26 -1.56 -15.47
CA PHE A 117 -0.31 -0.72 -16.54
C PHE A 117 -0.44 -1.45 -17.88
N SER A 118 0.27 -2.55 -18.08
CA SER A 118 0.40 -3.20 -19.38
C SER A 118 -0.56 -4.37 -19.58
N VAL A 119 -0.86 -5.12 -18.52
CA VAL A 119 -1.68 -6.34 -18.61
C VAL A 119 -2.97 -6.17 -17.85
N ASN A 120 -4.10 -6.24 -18.57
CA ASN A 120 -5.46 -6.14 -18.03
C ASN A 120 -5.64 -5.00 -17.00
N TYR A 121 -5.17 -3.81 -17.37
CA TYR A 121 -5.17 -2.60 -16.53
C TYR A 121 -6.54 -2.34 -15.84
N GLY A 122 -7.65 -2.49 -16.60
CA GLY A 122 -8.99 -2.27 -16.07
C GLY A 122 -9.34 -3.19 -14.90
N ASN A 123 -8.97 -4.47 -14.99
CA ASN A 123 -9.18 -5.43 -13.90
C ASN A 123 -8.30 -5.11 -12.67
N VAL A 124 -7.05 -4.72 -12.90
CA VAL A 124 -6.15 -4.30 -11.82
C VAL A 124 -6.71 -3.09 -11.08
N VAL A 125 -7.15 -2.05 -11.81
CA VAL A 125 -7.77 -0.85 -11.21
C VAL A 125 -9.04 -1.20 -10.45
N LEU A 126 -9.93 -1.99 -11.07
CA LEU A 126 -11.21 -2.38 -10.46
C LEU A 126 -10.99 -3.20 -9.18
N THR A 127 -10.12 -4.20 -9.20
CA THR A 127 -9.85 -5.05 -8.03
C THR A 127 -9.27 -4.24 -6.88
N GLN A 128 -8.31 -3.36 -7.15
CA GLN A 128 -7.71 -2.49 -6.15
C GLN A 128 -8.71 -1.46 -5.61
N PHE A 129 -9.58 -0.92 -6.47
CA PHE A 129 -10.67 -0.04 -6.05
C PHE A 129 -11.64 -0.77 -5.10
N LEU A 130 -12.11 -1.95 -5.48
CA LEU A 130 -13.03 -2.75 -4.65
C LEU A 130 -12.37 -3.15 -3.32
N LYS A 131 -11.10 -3.54 -3.33
CA LYS A 131 -10.31 -3.78 -2.11
C LYS A 131 -10.38 -2.58 -1.16
N ASN A 132 -10.02 -1.40 -1.66
CA ASN A 132 -9.99 -0.18 -0.87
C ASN A 132 -11.39 0.25 -0.40
N LEU A 133 -12.39 0.11 -1.26
CA LEU A 133 -13.79 0.40 -0.95
C LEU A 133 -14.30 -0.51 0.18
N PHE A 134 -14.05 -1.81 0.12
CA PHE A 134 -14.47 -2.73 1.19
C PHE A 134 -13.75 -2.45 2.50
N ILE A 135 -12.44 -2.15 2.48
CA ILE A 135 -11.72 -1.76 3.69
C ILE A 135 -12.34 -0.49 4.28
N PHE A 136 -12.60 0.52 3.46
CA PHE A 136 -13.22 1.78 3.87
C PHE A 136 -14.61 1.57 4.50
N LEU A 137 -15.49 0.81 3.84
CA LEU A 137 -16.84 0.53 4.35
C LEU A 137 -16.83 -0.19 5.71
N TRP A 138 -15.92 -1.16 5.89
CA TRP A 138 -15.76 -1.83 7.18
C TRP A 138 -15.14 -0.94 8.25
N SER A 139 -14.23 -0.02 7.86
CA SER A 139 -13.65 0.96 8.77
C SER A 139 -14.68 2.01 9.23
N LEU A 140 -15.67 2.28 8.38
CA LEU A 140 -16.79 3.19 8.73
C LEU A 140 -17.70 2.59 9.80
N LEU A 141 -17.88 1.25 9.81
CA LEU A 141 -18.64 0.59 10.88
C LEU A 141 -17.90 0.67 12.22
N PHE A 142 -16.66 0.18 12.24
CA PHE A 142 -15.74 0.24 13.39
C PHE A 142 -14.29 0.08 12.89
N LEU A 143 -13.34 0.71 13.59
CA LEU A 143 -11.92 0.66 13.28
C LEU A 143 -11.37 -0.78 13.25
N VAL A 144 -11.73 -1.60 14.23
CA VAL A 144 -11.22 -2.99 14.36
C VAL A 144 -11.63 -3.88 13.19
N PRO A 145 -12.91 -3.95 12.76
CA PRO A 145 -13.30 -4.68 11.55
C PRO A 145 -12.57 -4.20 10.28
N GLY A 146 -12.35 -2.88 10.16
CA GLY A 146 -11.57 -2.30 9.05
C GLY A 146 -10.14 -2.84 8.99
N ILE A 147 -9.45 -2.85 10.13
CA ILE A 147 -8.10 -3.42 10.25
C ILE A 147 -8.09 -4.91 9.90
N VAL A 148 -9.02 -5.69 10.42
CA VAL A 148 -9.13 -7.13 10.11
C VAL A 148 -9.36 -7.37 8.62
N ARG A 149 -10.14 -6.49 7.96
CA ARG A 149 -10.36 -6.55 6.50
C ARG A 149 -9.11 -6.15 5.73
N ALA A 150 -8.38 -5.14 6.17
CA ALA A 150 -7.12 -4.74 5.54
C ALA A 150 -6.13 -5.91 5.50
N PHE A 151 -5.95 -6.63 6.62
CA PHE A 151 -5.14 -7.86 6.64
C PHE A 151 -5.73 -8.99 5.82
N GLY A 152 -7.06 -9.09 5.73
CA GLY A 152 -7.73 -10.05 4.85
C GLY A 152 -7.46 -9.81 3.36
N TYR A 153 -7.18 -8.60 2.96
CA TYR A 153 -6.86 -8.21 1.58
C TYR A 153 -5.37 -7.96 1.34
N PHE A 154 -4.51 -8.35 2.29
CA PHE A 154 -3.06 -8.23 2.18
C PHE A 154 -2.48 -8.82 0.90
N ALA A 155 -2.97 -9.99 0.49
CA ALA A 155 -2.45 -10.71 -0.67
C ALA A 155 -2.95 -10.17 -2.02
N VAL A 156 -4.00 -9.33 -2.08
CA VAL A 156 -4.60 -8.86 -3.34
C VAL A 156 -3.58 -8.27 -4.32
N PRO A 157 -2.75 -7.28 -3.96
CA PRO A 157 -1.82 -6.69 -4.91
C PRO A 157 -0.75 -7.69 -5.38
N TYR A 158 -0.41 -8.69 -4.59
CA TYR A 158 0.52 -9.76 -4.96
C TYR A 158 -0.15 -10.79 -5.90
N ILE A 159 -1.41 -11.14 -5.65
CA ILE A 159 -2.21 -12.01 -6.55
C ILE A 159 -2.30 -11.37 -7.93
N LEU A 160 -2.63 -10.08 -8.01
CA LEU A 160 -2.65 -9.34 -9.27
C LEU A 160 -1.26 -9.20 -9.92
N ALA A 161 -0.20 -9.16 -9.12
CA ALA A 161 1.17 -9.17 -9.61
C ALA A 161 1.55 -10.51 -10.25
N GLU A 162 0.99 -11.63 -9.81
CA GLU A 162 1.14 -12.95 -10.45
C GLU A 162 0.20 -13.13 -11.63
N ASN A 163 -1.06 -12.77 -11.47
CA ASN A 163 -2.10 -12.95 -12.50
C ASN A 163 -3.05 -11.73 -12.55
N PRO A 164 -2.75 -10.72 -13.37
CA PRO A 164 -3.62 -9.56 -13.53
C PRO A 164 -4.94 -9.87 -14.25
N ASN A 165 -5.07 -11.08 -14.84
CA ASN A 165 -6.28 -11.55 -15.50
C ASN A 165 -7.23 -12.31 -14.56
N LEU A 166 -6.82 -12.59 -13.32
CA LEU A 166 -7.70 -13.24 -12.34
C LEU A 166 -8.90 -12.34 -12.05
N ASP A 167 -10.10 -12.90 -12.12
CA ASP A 167 -11.33 -12.18 -11.83
C ASP A 167 -11.28 -11.47 -10.48
N HIS A 168 -11.82 -10.24 -10.42
CA HIS A 168 -11.74 -9.37 -9.24
C HIS A 168 -12.39 -10.01 -8.00
N ASP A 169 -13.56 -10.66 -8.14
CA ASP A 169 -14.22 -11.32 -7.02
C ASP A 169 -13.41 -12.51 -6.52
N ARG A 170 -12.81 -13.26 -7.46
CA ARG A 170 -11.93 -14.38 -7.11
C ARG A 170 -10.65 -13.90 -6.44
N ALA A 171 -10.01 -12.84 -6.92
CA ALA A 171 -8.81 -12.25 -6.33
C ALA A 171 -9.04 -11.79 -4.89
N LEU A 172 -10.16 -11.11 -4.63
CA LEU A 172 -10.56 -10.67 -3.29
C LEU A 172 -10.88 -11.86 -2.36
N THR A 173 -11.56 -12.88 -2.87
CA THR A 173 -11.92 -14.08 -2.11
C THR A 173 -10.68 -14.90 -1.79
N LEU A 174 -9.83 -15.14 -2.80
CA LEU A 174 -8.57 -15.88 -2.64
C LEU A 174 -7.67 -15.23 -1.58
N SER A 175 -7.53 -13.89 -1.60
CA SER A 175 -6.76 -13.18 -0.58
C SER A 175 -7.29 -13.43 0.84
N ARG A 176 -8.61 -13.43 1.03
CA ARG A 176 -9.24 -13.70 2.34
C ARG A 176 -9.01 -15.14 2.79
N GLU A 177 -9.10 -16.09 1.88
CA GLU A 177 -8.85 -17.50 2.13
C GLU A 177 -7.39 -17.75 2.50
N MET A 178 -6.44 -17.19 1.74
CA MET A 178 -5.01 -17.30 2.01
C MET A 178 -4.59 -16.72 3.36
N THR A 179 -5.22 -15.62 3.78
CA THR A 179 -4.91 -14.94 5.04
C THR A 179 -5.70 -15.48 6.24
N MET A 180 -6.62 -16.43 6.01
CA MET A 180 -7.39 -17.05 7.10
C MET A 180 -6.47 -17.78 8.05
N GLY A 181 -6.56 -17.43 9.35
CA GLY A 181 -5.67 -17.97 10.38
C GLY A 181 -4.34 -17.22 10.55
N TYR A 182 -3.93 -16.38 9.57
CA TYR A 182 -2.64 -15.66 9.60
C TYR A 182 -2.78 -14.14 9.78
N LYS A 183 -4.00 -13.60 9.99
CA LYS A 183 -4.21 -12.15 10.14
C LYS A 183 -3.50 -11.57 11.36
N GLY A 184 -3.47 -12.34 12.47
CA GLY A 184 -2.72 -11.96 13.68
C GLY A 184 -1.21 -11.94 13.43
N ASP A 185 -0.70 -12.93 12.70
CA ASP A 185 0.71 -13.02 12.34
C ASP A 185 1.13 -11.87 11.41
N LEU A 186 0.28 -11.51 10.45
CA LEU A 186 0.46 -10.33 9.59
C LEU A 186 0.45 -9.04 10.40
N PHE A 187 -0.45 -8.91 11.38
CA PHE A 187 -0.46 -7.78 12.29
C PHE A 187 0.85 -7.68 13.08
N ILE A 188 1.35 -8.79 13.63
CA ILE A 188 2.62 -8.86 14.35
C ILE A 188 3.79 -8.49 13.43
N LEU A 189 3.76 -8.93 12.16
CA LEU A 189 4.77 -8.54 11.18
C LEU A 189 4.82 -7.01 11.03
N GLU A 190 3.69 -6.36 10.76
CA GLU A 190 3.63 -4.91 10.62
C GLU A 190 4.04 -4.18 11.92
N PHE A 191 3.52 -4.64 13.05
CA PHE A 191 3.83 -4.07 14.36
C PHE A 191 5.32 -4.18 14.71
N SER A 192 6.00 -5.22 14.23
CA SER A 192 7.42 -5.42 14.44
C SER A 192 8.32 -4.36 13.75
N PHE A 193 7.74 -3.58 12.82
CA PHE A 193 8.41 -2.45 12.19
C PHE A 193 8.14 -1.11 12.90
N LEU A 194 7.30 -1.09 13.95
CA LEU A 194 6.95 0.14 14.67
C LEU A 194 8.18 0.91 15.17
N GLY A 195 9.18 0.21 15.73
CA GLY A 195 10.45 0.83 16.16
C GLY A 195 11.20 1.50 15.01
N TRP A 196 11.16 0.91 13.82
CA TRP A 196 11.76 1.49 12.62
C TRP A 196 11.00 2.73 12.13
N TYR A 197 9.65 2.75 12.26
CA TYR A 197 8.86 3.94 11.96
C TYR A 197 9.15 5.10 12.92
N LEU A 198 9.34 4.82 14.21
CA LEU A 198 9.75 5.85 15.17
C LEU A 198 11.12 6.44 14.82
N LEU A 199 12.09 5.60 14.48
CA LEU A 199 13.40 6.05 14.01
C LEU A 199 13.30 6.83 12.69
N ASN A 200 12.40 6.45 11.80
CA ASN A 200 12.14 7.17 10.56
C ASN A 200 11.62 8.59 10.82
N CYS A 201 10.72 8.76 11.78
CA CYS A 201 10.25 10.09 12.19
C CYS A 201 11.41 10.95 12.72
N LEU A 202 12.30 10.39 13.54
CA LEU A 202 13.48 11.10 14.06
C LEU A 202 14.46 11.54 12.96
N THR A 203 14.51 10.81 11.84
CA THR A 203 15.38 11.12 10.70
C THR A 203 14.66 11.90 9.59
N LEU A 204 13.51 12.52 9.87
CA LEU A 204 12.70 13.26 8.90
C LEU A 204 12.39 12.45 7.63
N GLY A 205 12.18 11.13 7.77
CA GLY A 205 11.85 10.25 6.65
C GLY A 205 13.04 9.67 5.88
N ILE A 206 14.26 10.14 6.10
CA ILE A 206 15.45 9.68 5.36
C ILE A 206 15.68 8.17 5.55
N LEU A 207 15.58 7.68 6.78
CA LEU A 207 15.75 6.26 7.07
C LEU A 207 14.68 5.40 6.39
N GLY A 208 13.47 5.92 6.25
CA GLY A 208 12.37 5.27 5.51
C GLY A 208 12.73 4.99 4.07
N ILE A 209 13.29 5.98 3.39
CA ILE A 209 13.67 5.87 1.98
C ILE A 209 14.77 4.82 1.77
N PHE A 210 15.85 4.93 2.53
CA PHE A 210 17.07 4.17 2.26
C PHE A 210 17.10 2.79 2.93
N TYR A 211 16.25 2.55 3.94
CA TYR A 211 16.31 1.31 4.69
C TYR A 211 14.95 0.69 5.03
N VAL A 212 14.05 1.43 5.69
CA VAL A 212 12.84 0.84 6.30
C VAL A 212 11.88 0.31 5.25
N ASN A 213 11.53 1.14 4.26
CA ASN A 213 10.56 0.76 3.22
C ASN A 213 11.07 -0.40 2.35
N PRO A 214 12.30 -0.37 1.79
CA PRO A 214 12.83 -1.50 1.03
C PRO A 214 12.86 -2.80 1.83
N TYR A 215 13.23 -2.72 3.10
CA TYR A 215 13.28 -3.88 3.99
C TYR A 215 11.88 -4.42 4.30
N LEU A 216 10.92 -3.54 4.57
CA LEU A 216 9.52 -3.92 4.83
C LEU A 216 8.89 -4.60 3.61
N TYR A 217 9.04 -4.01 2.41
CA TYR A 217 8.47 -4.60 1.19
C TYR A 217 9.08 -5.96 0.85
N GLY A 218 10.40 -6.11 1.05
CA GLY A 218 11.04 -7.41 0.93
C GLY A 218 10.50 -8.45 1.92
N THR A 219 10.27 -8.05 3.18
CA THR A 219 9.70 -8.92 4.21
C THR A 219 8.25 -9.31 3.90
N ARG A 220 7.43 -8.36 3.43
CA ARG A 220 6.05 -8.61 3.00
C ARG A 220 5.97 -9.58 1.81
N ALA A 221 6.90 -9.46 0.85
CA ALA A 221 6.98 -10.40 -0.27
C ALA A 221 7.25 -11.84 0.20
N GLU A 222 8.12 -12.03 1.20
CA GLU A 222 8.37 -13.36 1.79
C GLU A 222 7.14 -13.88 2.54
N ALA A 223 6.43 -13.03 3.29
CA ALA A 223 5.17 -13.41 3.94
C ALA A 223 4.12 -13.86 2.91
N TYR A 224 3.99 -13.15 1.79
CA TYR A 224 3.11 -13.58 0.71
C TYR A 224 3.54 -14.94 0.11
N ARG A 225 4.83 -15.17 -0.13
CA ARG A 225 5.34 -16.46 -0.62
C ARG A 225 4.97 -17.61 0.30
N PHE A 226 5.05 -17.39 1.61
CA PHE A 226 4.59 -18.37 2.60
C PHE A 226 3.08 -18.64 2.48
N LEU A 227 2.25 -17.58 2.45
CA LEU A 227 0.80 -17.70 2.31
C LEU A 227 0.43 -18.42 1.01
N ARG A 228 1.11 -18.09 -0.08
CA ARG A 228 0.96 -18.75 -1.38
C ARG A 228 1.25 -20.26 -1.29
N ALA A 229 2.38 -20.64 -0.71
CA ALA A 229 2.72 -22.06 -0.53
C ALA A 229 1.65 -22.80 0.28
N LYS A 230 1.17 -22.18 1.37
CA LYS A 230 0.08 -22.75 2.19
C LYS A 230 -1.25 -22.85 1.44
N ALA A 231 -1.56 -21.91 0.57
CA ALA A 231 -2.77 -21.96 -0.26
C ALA A 231 -2.73 -23.14 -1.25
N PHE A 232 -1.56 -23.44 -1.83
CA PHE A 232 -1.37 -24.64 -2.66
C PHE A 232 -1.47 -25.92 -1.84
N GLU A 233 -0.80 -25.99 -0.70
CA GLU A 233 -0.85 -27.17 0.20
C GLU A 233 -2.27 -27.50 0.64
N ASN A 234 -3.09 -26.49 0.89
CA ASN A 234 -4.47 -26.64 1.35
C ASN A 234 -5.51 -26.74 0.21
N GLY A 235 -5.08 -26.72 -1.06
CA GLY A 235 -5.98 -26.80 -2.22
C GLY A 235 -6.88 -25.56 -2.40
N ILE A 236 -6.52 -24.41 -1.81
CA ILE A 236 -7.27 -23.15 -1.91
C ILE A 236 -7.11 -22.53 -3.30
N THR A 237 -5.97 -22.75 -3.94
CA THR A 237 -5.62 -22.23 -5.27
C THR A 237 -4.93 -23.30 -6.11
N ASN A 238 -4.76 -22.98 -7.39
CA ASN A 238 -4.13 -23.86 -8.37
C ASN A 238 -3.16 -23.09 -9.29
N PRO A 239 -2.30 -23.76 -10.08
CA PRO A 239 -1.35 -23.08 -10.98
C PRO A 239 -1.97 -22.24 -12.08
N MET A 240 -3.27 -22.40 -12.40
CA MET A 240 -3.95 -21.54 -13.37
C MET A 240 -4.33 -20.18 -12.75
N GLU A 241 -4.66 -20.18 -11.47
CA GLU A 241 -4.96 -18.94 -10.73
C GLU A 241 -3.69 -18.18 -10.34
N LEU A 242 -2.68 -18.90 -9.84
CA LEU A 242 -1.38 -18.36 -9.45
C LEU A 242 -0.24 -19.07 -10.19
N PRO A 243 0.01 -18.69 -11.46
CA PRO A 243 0.97 -19.39 -12.33
C PRO A 243 2.44 -19.21 -11.92
N GLY A 244 2.71 -18.28 -11.01
CA GLY A 244 4.07 -17.95 -10.60
C GLY A 244 4.74 -16.87 -11.46
N MET A 245 5.98 -16.55 -11.11
CA MET A 245 6.69 -15.39 -11.67
C MET A 245 7.32 -15.61 -13.05
N GLY A 246 7.33 -16.85 -13.55
CA GLY A 246 8.01 -17.20 -14.83
C GLY A 246 7.11 -17.18 -16.07
N THR A 247 5.83 -16.84 -15.97
CA THR A 247 4.84 -17.06 -17.03
C THR A 247 4.28 -15.79 -17.69
N LEU A 248 4.75 -14.61 -17.32
CA LEU A 248 4.31 -13.33 -17.91
C LEU A 248 5.48 -12.55 -18.52
#